data_e36930088281882b1f14cad070790e4b
#
_entry.id   e36930088281882b1f14cad070790e4b
#
_cell.length_a   1.000
_cell.length_b   1.000
_cell.length_c   1.000
_cell.angle_alpha   90.00
_cell.angle_beta   90.00
_cell.angle_gamma   90.00
#
_symmetry.space_group_name_H-M   'P 1'
#
loop_
_entity.id
_entity.type
_entity.pdbx_description
1 polymer ?
#
loop_
_entity_poly.entity_id
_entity_poly.type
_entity_poly.pdbx_seq_one_letter_code
_entity_poly.pdbx_strand_id
1 'polypeptide(L)'
;MVTVELANGTYQVNIVFPHSIAIKMAFNKDQPNHFGADPAKATPMQSGGFIGDTEQGGSCNVNQLILNPHCNGTHTETLAHICDTSGVLSLSIADIEIAPLVPCMLISVAPEHGMSSGESYRPDLTDGDEVVTRKQLERALRDIDNCQLTSLVIRTLPNDSGKCTRIYNEEQQPAFLSLDAVLYLNERGVEHLLLDLPSIDRLHDEGLMTSHHLFWQVPEGSHQAGQHSLINKTITEMAYIDEQIVDGFYFLNLQMPAFINDAAPSRPVLYSAQRVNEQPLKT
;
A
#
# COMPACT_ATOMS: atom_id res chain seq x y z
N MET A 1 26.28 1.09 -0.77
CA MET A 1 25.85 1.18 0.64
C MET A 1 25.61 2.64 0.95
N VAL A 2 24.50 2.93 1.62
CA VAL A 2 24.16 4.27 2.14
C VAL A 2 24.01 4.14 3.65
N THR A 3 24.49 5.13 4.40
CA THR A 3 24.35 5.16 5.86
C THR A 3 23.16 6.05 6.22
N VAL A 4 22.26 5.52 7.06
CA VAL A 4 21.10 6.25 7.59
C VAL A 4 21.12 6.18 9.11
N GLU A 5 20.89 7.31 9.76
CA GLU A 5 20.79 7.41 11.21
C GLU A 5 19.33 7.49 11.65
N LEU A 6 18.94 6.62 12.58
CA LEU A 6 17.67 6.63 13.27
C LEU A 6 17.89 6.88 14.78
N ALA A 7 16.83 7.16 15.50
CA ALA A 7 16.90 7.39 16.95
C ALA A 7 17.49 6.21 17.72
N ASN A 8 17.31 4.99 17.22
CA ASN A 8 17.83 3.76 17.85
C ASN A 8 19.17 3.28 17.31
N GLY A 9 19.83 4.00 16.41
CA GLY A 9 21.18 3.66 15.90
C GLY A 9 21.38 3.92 14.42
N THR A 10 22.56 3.59 13.94
CA THR A 10 23.02 3.79 12.57
C THR A 10 22.81 2.52 11.74
N TYR A 11 22.35 2.67 10.51
CA TYR A 11 22.08 1.57 9.59
C TYR A 11 22.83 1.72 8.28
N GLN A 12 23.35 0.61 7.76
CA GLN A 12 23.86 0.52 6.40
C GLN A 12 22.84 -0.11 5.49
N VAL A 13 22.40 0.66 4.48
CA VAL A 13 21.38 0.27 3.51
C VAL A 13 22.03 -0.22 2.23
N ASN A 14 21.65 -1.42 1.79
CA ASN A 14 22.12 -1.99 0.55
C ASN A 14 21.22 -1.60 -0.63
N ILE A 15 21.59 -0.50 -1.31
CA ILE A 15 20.80 0.03 -2.44
C ILE A 15 21.06 -0.70 -3.78
N VAL A 16 21.98 -1.68 -3.80
CA VAL A 16 22.34 -2.40 -5.04
C VAL A 16 21.35 -3.50 -5.36
N PHE A 17 20.71 -4.09 -4.34
CA PHE A 17 19.77 -5.19 -4.50
C PHE A 17 18.36 -4.75 -4.06
N PRO A 18 17.60 -4.11 -4.97
CA PRO A 18 16.23 -3.68 -4.68
C PRO A 18 15.26 -4.87 -4.71
N HIS A 19 14.32 -4.90 -3.79
CA HIS A 19 13.19 -5.82 -3.78
C HIS A 19 11.92 -5.05 -4.14
N SER A 20 11.52 -5.06 -5.42
CA SER A 20 10.24 -4.47 -5.82
C SER A 20 9.08 -5.33 -5.31
N ILE A 21 8.14 -4.72 -4.63
CA ILE A 21 6.92 -5.35 -4.13
C ILE A 21 5.67 -4.89 -4.89
N ALA A 22 5.86 -4.28 -6.07
CA ALA A 22 4.76 -3.94 -6.96
C ALA A 22 4.40 -5.09 -7.89
N ILE A 23 3.12 -5.34 -8.08
CA ILE A 23 2.61 -6.19 -9.16
C ILE A 23 2.96 -5.55 -10.52
N LYS A 24 3.48 -6.33 -11.44
CA LYS A 24 3.73 -5.85 -12.80
C LYS A 24 2.40 -5.66 -13.53
N MET A 25 2.03 -4.43 -13.83
CA MET A 25 0.81 -4.13 -14.56
C MET A 25 0.91 -4.64 -16.02
N ALA A 26 0.15 -5.66 -16.34
CA ALA A 26 0.18 -6.34 -17.62
C ALA A 26 -1.03 -5.92 -18.47
N PHE A 27 -0.93 -4.77 -19.16
CA PHE A 27 -1.99 -4.26 -20.01
C PHE A 27 -2.44 -5.28 -21.05
N ASN A 28 -3.76 -5.39 -21.26
CA ASN A 28 -4.40 -6.34 -22.20
C ASN A 28 -4.16 -7.83 -21.86
N LYS A 29 -3.76 -8.15 -20.64
CA LYS A 29 -3.47 -9.52 -20.15
C LYS A 29 -4.08 -9.71 -18.77
N ASP A 30 -3.85 -10.90 -18.20
CA ASP A 30 -4.25 -11.21 -16.84
C ASP A 30 -3.60 -10.22 -15.87
N GLN A 31 -4.41 -9.63 -15.01
CA GLN A 31 -4.04 -8.60 -14.04
C GLN A 31 -4.98 -8.69 -12.84
N PRO A 32 -4.58 -8.17 -11.66
CA PRO A 32 -5.50 -8.13 -10.53
C PRO A 32 -6.66 -7.20 -10.83
N ASN A 33 -7.80 -7.48 -10.22
CA ASN A 33 -8.99 -6.65 -10.36
C ASN A 33 -9.75 -6.56 -9.04
N HIS A 34 -10.23 -5.38 -8.75
CA HIS A 34 -11.09 -5.09 -7.63
C HIS A 34 -12.34 -4.35 -8.10
N PHE A 35 -13.47 -4.54 -7.42
CA PHE A 35 -14.78 -3.95 -7.72
C PHE A 35 -15.31 -4.18 -9.16
N GLY A 36 -14.81 -5.19 -9.88
CA GLY A 36 -15.26 -5.46 -11.25
C GLY A 36 -14.98 -4.33 -12.24
N ALA A 37 -13.98 -3.51 -11.97
CA ALA A 37 -13.57 -2.42 -12.86
C ALA A 37 -13.12 -2.96 -14.23
N ASP A 38 -13.19 -2.11 -15.25
CA ASP A 38 -12.63 -2.46 -16.56
C ASP A 38 -11.13 -2.78 -16.43
N PRO A 39 -10.65 -3.86 -17.06
CA PRO A 39 -9.22 -4.18 -17.09
C PRO A 39 -8.39 -3.05 -17.72
N ALA A 40 -7.19 -2.84 -17.21
CA ALA A 40 -6.26 -1.87 -17.79
C ALA A 40 -5.89 -2.24 -19.23
N LYS A 41 -5.93 -1.26 -20.13
CA LYS A 41 -5.75 -1.43 -21.57
C LYS A 41 -4.65 -0.51 -22.10
N ALA A 42 -3.90 -1.02 -23.07
CA ALA A 42 -2.95 -0.26 -23.87
C ALA A 42 -3.32 -0.39 -25.34
N THR A 43 -3.42 0.72 -26.04
CA THR A 43 -3.70 0.77 -27.48
C THR A 43 -2.66 1.63 -28.18
N PRO A 44 -2.10 1.19 -29.33
CA PRO A 44 -1.18 2.02 -30.10
C PRO A 44 -1.82 3.34 -30.49
N MET A 45 -1.11 4.43 -30.25
CA MET A 45 -1.54 5.77 -30.69
C MET A 45 -1.58 5.81 -32.22
N GLN A 46 -2.65 6.39 -32.78
CA GLN A 46 -2.78 6.64 -34.21
C GLN A 46 -3.12 8.11 -34.44
N SER A 47 -2.39 8.77 -35.33
CA SER A 47 -2.62 10.17 -35.65
C SER A 47 -2.00 10.52 -37.01
N GLY A 48 -2.79 11.03 -37.98
CA GLY A 48 -2.31 11.58 -39.25
C GLY A 48 -1.39 10.65 -40.05
N GLY A 49 -1.61 9.35 -40.05
CA GLY A 49 -0.76 8.35 -40.69
C GLY A 49 0.37 7.81 -39.82
N PHE A 50 0.59 8.37 -38.62
CA PHE A 50 1.47 7.80 -37.63
C PHE A 50 0.78 6.62 -36.94
N ILE A 51 1.52 5.49 -36.76
CA ILE A 51 1.09 4.31 -36.01
C ILE A 51 2.15 4.08 -34.93
N GLY A 52 1.75 4.12 -33.66
CA GLY A 52 2.61 3.92 -32.50
C GLY A 52 2.85 2.43 -32.18
N ASP A 53 3.16 1.63 -33.21
CA ASP A 53 3.39 0.18 -33.09
C ASP A 53 4.36 -0.25 -34.19
N THR A 54 5.53 -0.74 -33.79
CA THR A 54 6.57 -1.20 -34.70
C THR A 54 6.17 -2.49 -35.43
N GLU A 55 5.31 -3.33 -34.84
CA GLU A 55 4.79 -4.55 -35.46
C GLU A 55 3.80 -4.23 -36.60
N GLN A 56 3.18 -3.04 -36.55
CA GLN A 56 2.27 -2.53 -37.58
C GLN A 56 2.97 -1.57 -38.55
N GLY A 57 4.30 -1.51 -38.55
CA GLY A 57 5.10 -0.68 -39.46
C GLY A 57 5.36 0.75 -38.96
N GLY A 58 5.04 1.04 -37.72
CA GLY A 58 5.37 2.30 -37.06
C GLY A 58 6.86 2.43 -36.75
N SER A 59 7.35 3.64 -36.60
CA SER A 59 8.76 3.93 -36.27
C SER A 59 9.12 3.69 -34.81
N CYS A 60 8.13 3.66 -33.91
CA CYS A 60 8.30 3.46 -32.46
C CYS A 60 6.99 2.99 -31.83
N ASN A 61 7.09 2.51 -30.59
CA ASN A 61 5.95 2.09 -29.77
C ASN A 61 5.50 3.24 -28.88
N VAL A 62 4.27 3.73 -29.10
CA VAL A 62 3.62 4.78 -28.31
C VAL A 62 2.20 4.33 -28.01
N ASN A 63 1.92 3.99 -26.77
CA ASN A 63 0.61 3.52 -26.34
C ASN A 63 -0.16 4.63 -25.59
N GLN A 64 -1.45 4.71 -25.85
CA GLN A 64 -2.42 5.29 -24.93
C GLN A 64 -2.76 4.24 -23.88
N LEU A 65 -2.72 4.62 -22.61
CA LEU A 65 -3.04 3.75 -21.49
C LEU A 65 -4.37 4.17 -20.87
N ILE A 66 -5.22 3.18 -20.54
CA ILE A 66 -6.45 3.36 -19.79
C ILE A 66 -6.35 2.42 -18.59
N LEU A 67 -6.47 2.95 -17.39
CA LEU A 67 -6.42 2.20 -16.15
C LEU A 67 -7.20 2.91 -15.04
N ASN A 68 -7.63 2.14 -14.04
CA ASN A 68 -8.10 2.64 -12.76
C ASN A 68 -7.02 2.32 -11.71
N PRO A 69 -6.37 3.33 -11.08
CA PRO A 69 -5.33 3.08 -10.09
C PRO A 69 -5.76 2.14 -8.99
N HIS A 70 -6.94 2.35 -8.38
CA HIS A 70 -7.46 1.56 -7.26
C HIS A 70 -7.80 0.10 -7.61
N CYS A 71 -7.99 -0.22 -8.90
CA CYS A 71 -8.58 -1.51 -9.26
C CYS A 71 -7.67 -2.43 -10.08
N ASN A 72 -6.61 -1.90 -10.72
CA ASN A 72 -5.86 -2.66 -11.73
C ASN A 72 -4.44 -3.06 -11.32
N GLY A 73 -4.00 -2.74 -10.10
CA GLY A 73 -2.67 -3.14 -9.63
C GLY A 73 -2.16 -2.30 -8.46
N THR A 74 -0.90 -2.48 -8.14
CA THR A 74 -0.27 -1.78 -7.02
C THR A 74 -0.36 -0.26 -7.22
N HIS A 75 -0.99 0.40 -6.28
CA HIS A 75 -1.21 1.83 -6.28
C HIS A 75 -1.01 2.40 -4.88
N THR A 76 -0.82 3.71 -4.82
CA THR A 76 -0.76 4.46 -3.57
C THR A 76 -1.77 5.58 -3.64
N GLU A 77 -2.47 5.78 -2.54
CA GLU A 77 -3.54 6.73 -2.40
C GLU A 77 -3.35 7.64 -1.19
N THR A 78 -4.04 8.75 -1.22
CA THR A 78 -4.04 9.79 -0.20
C THR A 78 -5.42 9.98 0.40
N LEU A 79 -5.50 10.81 1.42
CA LEU A 79 -6.76 11.23 2.03
C LEU A 79 -7.79 11.79 1.02
N ALA A 80 -7.36 12.25 -0.17
CA ALA A 80 -8.25 12.68 -1.23
C ALA A 80 -9.20 11.57 -1.73
N HIS A 81 -8.87 10.29 -1.45
CA HIS A 81 -9.74 9.16 -1.78
C HIS A 81 -11.10 9.22 -1.07
N ILE A 82 -11.14 9.78 0.14
CA ILE A 82 -12.38 9.89 0.95
C ILE A 82 -12.83 11.33 1.20
N CYS A 83 -12.05 12.33 0.78
CA CYS A 83 -12.35 13.75 1.02
C CYS A 83 -12.54 14.54 -0.26
N ASP A 84 -13.39 15.56 -0.18
CA ASP A 84 -13.57 16.53 -1.25
C ASP A 84 -12.27 17.30 -1.53
N THR A 85 -11.88 17.37 -2.78
CA THR A 85 -10.66 18.05 -3.24
C THR A 85 -10.87 19.52 -3.57
N SER A 86 -12.10 20.04 -3.44
CA SER A 86 -12.47 21.41 -3.77
C SER A 86 -12.09 22.45 -2.70
N GLY A 87 -11.40 22.04 -1.62
CA GLY A 87 -11.01 22.88 -0.49
C GLY A 87 -9.68 23.59 -0.67
N VAL A 88 -9.24 24.27 0.40
CA VAL A 88 -7.99 25.07 0.47
C VAL A 88 -6.74 24.19 0.52
N LEU A 89 -6.87 22.90 0.89
CA LEU A 89 -5.77 21.95 0.98
C LEU A 89 -5.69 21.14 -0.30
N SER A 90 -4.53 21.15 -0.95
CA SER A 90 -4.24 20.16 -1.96
C SER A 90 -4.00 18.81 -1.27
N LEU A 91 -4.79 17.81 -1.64
CA LEU A 91 -4.72 16.44 -1.08
C LEU A 91 -4.27 15.44 -2.15
N SER A 92 -3.79 15.96 -3.29
CA SER A 92 -3.39 15.19 -4.45
C SER A 92 -2.15 14.35 -4.15
N ILE A 93 -2.05 13.18 -4.81
CA ILE A 93 -0.86 12.34 -4.75
C ILE A 93 0.40 13.10 -5.25
N ALA A 94 0.24 14.11 -6.10
CA ALA A 94 1.33 14.96 -6.59
C ALA A 94 1.97 15.82 -5.49
N ASP A 95 1.25 16.07 -4.40
CA ASP A 95 1.70 16.96 -3.31
C ASP A 95 2.33 16.17 -2.14
N ILE A 96 2.30 14.85 -2.19
CA ILE A 96 2.90 14.00 -1.16
C ILE A 96 4.39 13.86 -1.40
N GLU A 97 5.17 14.40 -0.49
CA GLU A 97 6.63 14.28 -0.49
C GLU A 97 7.07 13.19 0.46
N ILE A 98 7.70 12.14 -0.09
CA ILE A 98 8.22 11.00 0.68
C ILE A 98 9.74 10.96 0.53
N ALA A 99 10.45 10.83 1.65
CA ALA A 99 11.90 10.66 1.65
C ALA A 99 12.32 9.43 0.82
N PRO A 100 13.48 9.47 0.14
CA PRO A 100 13.91 8.36 -0.73
C PRO A 100 14.18 7.04 0.00
N LEU A 101 14.40 7.09 1.31
CA LEU A 101 14.63 5.94 2.17
C LEU A 101 13.87 6.15 3.49
N VAL A 102 12.70 5.50 3.60
CA VAL A 102 11.84 5.56 4.78
C VAL A 102 12.01 4.29 5.61
N PRO A 103 12.18 4.37 6.94
CA PRO A 103 12.21 3.20 7.80
C PRO A 103 10.94 2.36 7.63
N CYS A 104 11.11 1.04 7.43
CA CYS A 104 10.02 0.15 7.06
C CYS A 104 10.15 -1.22 7.73
N MET A 105 9.10 -1.68 8.37
CA MET A 105 8.97 -3.07 8.78
C MET A 105 8.16 -3.86 7.77
N LEU A 106 8.59 -5.08 7.46
CA LEU A 106 7.82 -6.09 6.76
C LEU A 106 7.42 -7.17 7.76
N ILE A 107 6.13 -7.46 7.84
CA ILE A 107 5.58 -8.54 8.67
C ILE A 107 4.65 -9.43 7.83
N SER A 108 4.57 -10.71 8.22
CA SER A 108 3.59 -11.66 7.67
C SER A 108 2.57 -12.04 8.73
N VAL A 109 1.28 -11.97 8.37
CA VAL A 109 0.17 -12.33 9.24
C VAL A 109 -0.80 -13.26 8.51
N ALA A 110 -1.37 -14.24 9.21
CA ALA A 110 -2.48 -15.04 8.69
C ALA A 110 -3.77 -14.44 9.25
N PRO A 111 -4.65 -13.85 8.39
CA PRO A 111 -5.92 -13.30 8.86
C PRO A 111 -6.70 -14.32 9.69
N GLU A 112 -7.48 -13.83 10.65
CA GLU A 112 -8.31 -14.64 11.55
C GLU A 112 -9.78 -14.42 11.20
N HIS A 113 -10.60 -15.44 11.47
CA HIS A 113 -12.05 -15.36 11.28
C HIS A 113 -12.65 -14.22 12.12
N GLY A 114 -13.28 -13.26 11.45
CA GLY A 114 -13.71 -12.00 12.05
C GLY A 114 -14.59 -12.14 13.27
N MET A 115 -15.66 -12.90 13.20
CA MET A 115 -16.61 -13.08 14.32
C MET A 115 -16.00 -13.71 15.58
N SER A 116 -14.94 -14.50 15.46
CA SER A 116 -14.26 -15.13 16.58
C SER A 116 -13.04 -14.37 17.06
N SER A 117 -12.62 -13.34 16.37
CA SER A 117 -11.41 -12.56 16.70
C SER A 117 -11.56 -11.71 17.96
N GLY A 118 -12.78 -11.29 18.29
CA GLY A 118 -13.08 -10.32 19.34
C GLY A 118 -12.75 -8.86 18.95
N GLU A 119 -12.46 -8.63 17.68
CA GLU A 119 -12.14 -7.32 17.11
C GLU A 119 -13.43 -6.62 16.61
N SER A 120 -13.34 -5.34 16.37
CA SER A 120 -14.45 -4.53 15.89
C SER A 120 -14.30 -4.13 14.42
N TYR A 121 -15.42 -3.97 13.75
CA TYR A 121 -15.54 -3.39 12.41
C TYR A 121 -16.91 -2.76 12.23
N ARG A 122 -17.07 -1.91 11.23
CA ARG A 122 -18.34 -1.31 10.90
C ARG A 122 -18.53 -1.25 9.38
N PRO A 123 -19.59 -1.85 8.82
CA PRO A 123 -20.67 -2.59 9.50
C PRO A 123 -20.17 -3.84 10.25
N ASP A 124 -20.99 -4.36 11.16
CA ASP A 124 -20.63 -5.52 12.00
C ASP A 124 -20.02 -6.67 11.19
N LEU A 125 -19.06 -7.36 11.80
CA LEU A 125 -18.40 -8.54 11.21
C LEU A 125 -19.41 -9.66 10.95
N THR A 126 -19.22 -10.38 9.86
CA THR A 126 -20.05 -11.51 9.42
C THR A 126 -19.25 -12.80 9.36
N ASP A 127 -19.94 -13.94 9.16
CA ASP A 127 -19.32 -15.28 9.18
C ASP A 127 -18.28 -15.49 8.06
N GLY A 128 -18.32 -14.73 7.00
CA GLY A 128 -17.36 -14.83 5.88
C GLY A 128 -16.14 -13.93 6.01
N ASP A 129 -16.07 -13.11 7.06
CA ASP A 129 -15.02 -12.09 7.18
C ASP A 129 -13.73 -12.67 7.76
N GLU A 130 -12.62 -12.40 7.09
CA GLU A 130 -11.26 -12.66 7.54
C GLU A 130 -10.57 -11.34 7.84
N VAL A 131 -10.03 -11.17 9.04
CA VAL A 131 -9.45 -9.89 9.48
C VAL A 131 -8.02 -10.03 9.96
N VAL A 132 -7.22 -9.00 9.65
CA VAL A 132 -5.94 -8.76 10.32
C VAL A 132 -6.24 -8.05 11.64
N THR A 133 -5.84 -8.65 12.76
CA THR A 133 -6.24 -8.21 14.10
C THR A 133 -5.17 -7.36 14.77
N ARG A 134 -5.58 -6.48 15.70
CA ARG A 134 -4.68 -5.74 16.58
C ARG A 134 -3.71 -6.69 17.32
N LYS A 135 -4.22 -7.79 17.85
CA LYS A 135 -3.42 -8.78 18.58
C LYS A 135 -2.29 -9.37 17.74
N GLN A 136 -2.53 -9.62 16.46
CA GLN A 136 -1.51 -10.08 15.52
C GLN A 136 -0.43 -9.03 15.32
N LEU A 137 -0.83 -7.78 15.09
CA LEU A 137 0.08 -6.66 14.92
C LEU A 137 0.91 -6.40 16.19
N GLU A 138 0.28 -6.38 17.37
CA GLU A 138 0.97 -6.24 18.66
C GLU A 138 2.02 -7.34 18.86
N ARG A 139 1.70 -8.57 18.47
CA ARG A 139 2.64 -9.70 18.56
C ARG A 139 3.81 -9.53 17.61
N ALA A 140 3.55 -9.17 16.35
CA ALA A 140 4.58 -9.03 15.31
C ALA A 140 5.51 -7.83 15.55
N LEU A 141 4.98 -6.76 16.17
CA LEU A 141 5.69 -5.48 16.34
C LEU A 141 6.11 -5.23 17.81
N ARG A 142 6.05 -6.24 18.68
CA ARG A 142 6.29 -6.10 20.13
C ARG A 142 7.62 -5.45 20.47
N ASP A 143 8.68 -5.89 19.80
CA ASP A 143 10.06 -5.50 20.12
C ASP A 143 10.62 -4.49 19.10
N ILE A 144 9.74 -3.85 18.33
CA ILE A 144 10.12 -2.90 17.28
C ILE A 144 9.94 -1.47 17.77
N ASP A 145 10.98 -0.67 17.64
CA ASP A 145 10.96 0.76 17.97
C ASP A 145 10.10 1.54 16.96
N ASN A 146 9.37 2.55 17.41
CA ASN A 146 8.55 3.38 16.53
C ASN A 146 9.34 4.09 15.44
N CYS A 147 10.61 4.43 15.68
CA CYS A 147 11.48 5.01 14.66
C CYS A 147 11.77 4.08 13.46
N GLN A 148 11.44 2.78 13.57
CA GLN A 148 11.53 1.80 12.48
C GLN A 148 10.18 1.58 11.78
N LEU A 149 9.11 2.20 12.27
CA LEU A 149 7.72 1.99 11.85
C LEU A 149 7.09 3.15 11.09
N THR A 150 7.89 4.09 10.57
CA THR A 150 7.34 5.14 9.68
C THR A 150 6.55 4.52 8.53
N SER A 151 7.03 3.37 8.01
CA SER A 151 6.29 2.56 7.05
C SER A 151 6.11 1.13 7.57
N LEU A 152 5.00 0.51 7.20
CA LEU A 152 4.72 -0.89 7.49
C LEU A 152 4.20 -1.60 6.24
N VAL A 153 4.82 -2.72 5.89
CA VAL A 153 4.33 -3.66 4.88
C VAL A 153 3.71 -4.85 5.58
N ILE A 154 2.46 -5.14 5.29
CA ILE A 154 1.76 -6.32 5.78
C ILE A 154 1.56 -7.29 4.62
N ARG A 155 2.17 -8.47 4.74
CA ARG A 155 1.96 -9.61 3.84
C ARG A 155 0.98 -10.57 4.50
N THR A 156 -0.14 -10.84 3.83
CA THR A 156 -1.13 -11.80 4.34
C THR A 156 -0.83 -13.23 3.89
N LEU A 157 -1.07 -14.18 4.78
CA LEU A 157 -0.89 -15.60 4.54
C LEU A 157 -2.25 -16.32 4.39
N PRO A 158 -2.37 -17.35 3.52
CA PRO A 158 -1.31 -17.85 2.65
C PRO A 158 -0.92 -16.86 1.57
N ASN A 159 0.38 -16.80 1.26
CA ASN A 159 0.88 -15.90 0.21
C ASN A 159 1.19 -16.72 -1.04
N ASP A 160 0.45 -16.51 -2.11
CA ASP A 160 0.65 -17.18 -3.38
C ASP A 160 0.73 -16.16 -4.53
N SER A 161 1.41 -16.54 -5.61
CA SER A 161 1.59 -15.69 -6.79
C SER A 161 0.27 -15.36 -7.52
N GLY A 162 -0.81 -16.08 -7.22
CA GLY A 162 -2.15 -15.80 -7.74
C GLY A 162 -2.64 -14.41 -7.36
N LYS A 163 -2.15 -13.81 -6.27
CA LYS A 163 -2.45 -12.41 -5.93
C LYS A 163 -2.12 -11.43 -7.07
N CYS A 164 -1.13 -11.75 -7.92
CA CYS A 164 -0.76 -10.90 -9.04
C CYS A 164 -1.79 -10.80 -10.16
N THR A 165 -2.78 -11.70 -10.18
CA THR A 165 -3.85 -11.75 -11.19
C THR A 165 -5.22 -12.04 -10.59
N ARG A 166 -5.35 -11.94 -9.27
CA ARG A 166 -6.58 -12.29 -8.56
C ARG A 166 -7.69 -11.30 -8.85
N ILE A 167 -8.88 -11.82 -9.11
CA ILE A 167 -10.10 -11.04 -9.23
C ILE A 167 -10.83 -11.15 -7.89
N TYR A 168 -10.87 -10.05 -7.16
CA TYR A 168 -11.55 -9.98 -5.87
C TYR A 168 -13.03 -9.70 -6.08
N ASN A 169 -13.86 -10.58 -5.55
CA ASN A 169 -15.32 -10.53 -5.65
C ASN A 169 -15.95 -11.29 -4.48
N GLU A 170 -17.27 -11.50 -4.51
CA GLU A 170 -18.01 -12.22 -3.46
C GLU A 170 -17.53 -13.68 -3.26
N GLU A 171 -17.05 -14.33 -4.33
CA GLU A 171 -16.55 -15.71 -4.26
C GLU A 171 -15.09 -15.77 -3.74
N GLN A 172 -14.35 -14.69 -3.91
CA GLN A 172 -12.96 -14.53 -3.48
C GLN A 172 -12.82 -13.26 -2.64
N GLN A 173 -13.53 -13.22 -1.52
CA GLN A 173 -13.47 -12.09 -0.60
C GLN A 173 -12.06 -11.94 -0.02
N PRO A 174 -11.48 -10.74 -0.10
CA PRO A 174 -10.20 -10.46 0.54
C PRO A 174 -10.38 -10.31 2.05
N ALA A 175 -9.32 -10.60 2.81
CA ALA A 175 -9.22 -10.12 4.17
C ALA A 175 -9.08 -8.59 4.20
N PHE A 176 -9.30 -8.00 5.37
CA PHE A 176 -9.17 -6.57 5.62
C PHE A 176 -8.65 -6.31 7.04
N LEU A 177 -8.40 -5.06 7.41
CA LEU A 177 -7.96 -4.71 8.76
C LEU A 177 -9.16 -4.43 9.67
N SER A 178 -9.14 -4.98 10.89
CA SER A 178 -10.08 -4.56 11.92
C SER A 178 -9.88 -3.10 12.32
N LEU A 179 -10.89 -2.45 12.89
CA LEU A 179 -10.74 -1.08 13.39
C LEU A 179 -9.71 -1.00 14.53
N ASP A 180 -9.65 -2.02 15.37
CA ASP A 180 -8.67 -2.12 16.46
C ASP A 180 -7.25 -2.21 15.92
N ALA A 181 -7.04 -2.93 14.80
CA ALA A 181 -5.75 -2.98 14.11
C ALA A 181 -5.36 -1.60 13.55
N VAL A 182 -6.27 -0.89 12.89
CA VAL A 182 -6.02 0.44 12.35
C VAL A 182 -5.72 1.46 13.47
N LEU A 183 -6.45 1.40 14.58
CA LEU A 183 -6.15 2.22 15.77
C LEU A 183 -4.73 1.99 16.26
N TYR A 184 -4.32 0.70 16.36
CA TYR A 184 -2.97 0.36 16.78
C TYR A 184 -1.90 0.91 15.83
N LEU A 185 -2.11 0.87 14.51
CA LEU A 185 -1.19 1.47 13.55
C LEU A 185 -1.04 2.98 13.77
N ASN A 186 -2.14 3.68 14.06
CA ASN A 186 -2.12 5.10 14.40
C ASN A 186 -1.37 5.37 15.72
N GLU A 187 -1.60 4.55 16.76
CA GLU A 187 -0.89 4.63 18.05
C GLU A 187 0.63 4.43 17.88
N ARG A 188 1.05 3.59 16.93
CA ARG A 188 2.46 3.30 16.63
C ARG A 188 3.09 4.33 15.69
N GLY A 189 2.32 5.27 15.15
CA GLY A 189 2.81 6.34 14.29
C GLY A 189 3.15 5.89 12.86
N VAL A 190 2.47 4.85 12.34
CA VAL A 190 2.63 4.43 10.94
C VAL A 190 2.08 5.52 10.03
N GLU A 191 2.93 6.01 9.12
CA GLU A 191 2.59 7.05 8.13
C GLU A 191 2.27 6.43 6.75
N HIS A 192 3.06 5.45 6.33
CA HIS A 192 2.87 4.77 5.05
C HIS A 192 2.54 3.29 5.28
N LEU A 193 1.29 2.92 5.07
CA LEU A 193 0.82 1.54 5.16
C LEU A 193 0.83 0.90 3.77
N LEU A 194 1.42 -0.30 3.64
CA LEU A 194 1.45 -1.06 2.39
C LEU A 194 0.85 -2.44 2.64
N LEU A 195 -0.11 -2.83 1.80
CA LEU A 195 -0.87 -4.07 1.92
C LEU A 195 -0.79 -4.88 0.62
N ASP A 196 -0.77 -6.20 0.75
CA ASP A 196 -1.00 -7.11 -0.36
C ASP A 196 -2.49 -7.46 -0.56
N LEU A 197 -3.34 -6.67 0.06
CA LEU A 197 -4.80 -6.70 -0.04
C LEU A 197 -5.29 -5.65 -1.04
N PRO A 198 -6.48 -5.83 -1.63
CA PRO A 198 -7.04 -4.87 -2.57
C PRO A 198 -7.60 -3.62 -1.89
N SER A 199 -7.89 -3.69 -0.60
CA SER A 199 -8.31 -2.57 0.25
C SER A 199 -7.96 -2.81 1.71
N ILE A 200 -7.79 -1.72 2.47
CA ILE A 200 -7.73 -1.75 3.94
C ILE A 200 -9.10 -2.07 4.52
N ASP A 201 -10.18 -1.72 3.82
CA ASP A 201 -11.57 -1.98 4.20
C ASP A 201 -12.11 -3.27 3.61
N ARG A 202 -13.25 -3.73 4.14
CA ARG A 202 -14.01 -4.86 3.65
C ARG A 202 -14.56 -4.58 2.23
N LEU A 203 -14.61 -5.62 1.39
CA LEU A 203 -15.11 -5.50 0.01
C LEU A 203 -16.52 -4.87 -0.05
N HIS A 204 -17.40 -5.24 0.87
CA HIS A 204 -18.76 -4.72 0.99
C HIS A 204 -18.96 -4.12 2.38
N ASP A 205 -18.61 -2.84 2.50
CA ASP A 205 -18.65 -2.07 3.73
C ASP A 205 -19.81 -1.04 3.76
N GLU A 206 -20.79 -1.20 2.87
CA GLU A 206 -21.92 -0.26 2.69
C GLU A 206 -21.48 1.16 2.26
N GLY A 207 -20.24 1.30 1.75
CA GLY A 207 -19.66 2.56 1.37
C GLY A 207 -19.20 3.41 2.56
N LEU A 208 -19.00 2.81 3.74
CA LEU A 208 -18.61 3.52 4.94
C LEU A 208 -17.12 3.88 4.98
N MET A 209 -16.26 3.12 4.29
CA MET A 209 -14.81 3.34 4.24
C MET A 209 -14.19 3.55 5.62
N THR A 210 -14.64 2.73 6.61
CA THR A 210 -14.44 3.02 8.03
C THR A 210 -12.94 2.96 8.42
N SER A 211 -12.20 2.00 7.86
CA SER A 211 -10.76 1.88 8.11
C SER A 211 -9.98 3.03 7.48
N HIS A 212 -10.36 3.48 6.28
CA HIS A 212 -9.79 4.68 5.66
C HIS A 212 -10.03 5.92 6.51
N HIS A 213 -11.28 6.15 6.93
CA HIS A 213 -11.63 7.26 7.82
C HIS A 213 -10.80 7.24 9.09
N LEU A 214 -10.66 6.06 9.70
CA LEU A 214 -9.91 5.90 10.93
C LEU A 214 -8.40 6.12 10.74
N PHE A 215 -7.82 5.59 9.65
CA PHE A 215 -6.40 5.72 9.36
C PHE A 215 -5.98 7.18 9.15
N TRP A 216 -6.77 7.95 8.40
CA TRP A 216 -6.52 9.37 8.15
C TRP A 216 -7.12 10.31 9.21
N GLN A 217 -7.80 9.78 10.23
CA GLN A 217 -8.49 10.56 11.27
C GLN A 217 -9.48 11.57 10.69
N VAL A 218 -10.25 11.15 9.73
CA VAL A 218 -11.41 11.86 9.19
C VAL A 218 -12.67 11.32 9.88
N PRO A 219 -13.56 12.16 10.42
CA PRO A 219 -14.78 11.66 11.05
C PRO A 219 -15.59 10.81 10.06
N GLU A 220 -16.11 9.69 10.53
CA GLU A 220 -16.95 8.80 9.73
C GLU A 220 -18.14 9.56 9.11
N GLY A 221 -18.39 9.30 7.82
CA GLY A 221 -19.42 9.96 7.03
C GLY A 221 -19.12 11.43 6.67
N SER A 222 -17.93 11.96 7.00
CA SER A 222 -17.47 13.27 6.58
C SER A 222 -16.58 13.17 5.35
N HIS A 223 -16.78 14.02 4.35
CA HIS A 223 -15.87 14.20 3.23
C HIS A 223 -14.99 15.45 3.37
N GLN A 224 -14.81 15.93 4.58
CA GLN A 224 -14.03 17.14 4.86
C GLN A 224 -12.82 16.79 5.72
N ALA A 225 -11.61 17.08 5.22
CA ALA A 225 -10.40 17.04 6.04
C ALA A 225 -10.51 18.09 7.16
N GLY A 226 -10.27 17.67 8.40
CA GLY A 226 -10.29 18.50 9.59
C GLY A 226 -8.89 18.87 10.09
N GLN A 227 -8.85 19.62 11.18
CA GLN A 227 -7.58 20.04 11.81
C GLN A 227 -6.72 18.86 12.30
N HIS A 228 -7.35 17.73 12.60
CA HIS A 228 -6.68 16.53 13.11
C HIS A 228 -6.43 15.47 12.03
N SER A 229 -6.85 15.74 10.79
CA SER A 229 -6.67 14.78 9.69
C SER A 229 -5.20 14.64 9.32
N LEU A 230 -4.77 13.39 9.12
CA LEU A 230 -3.38 13.01 8.89
C LEU A 230 -3.07 13.00 7.38
N ILE A 231 -3.00 14.23 6.81
CA ILE A 231 -2.95 14.47 5.35
C ILE A 231 -1.71 13.92 4.64
N ASN A 232 -0.61 13.68 5.37
CA ASN A 232 0.63 13.16 4.79
C ASN A 232 0.72 11.63 4.80
N LYS A 233 -0.29 10.96 5.37
CA LYS A 233 -0.33 9.51 5.37
C LYS A 233 -0.77 8.97 4.01
N THR A 234 -0.23 7.81 3.66
CA THR A 234 -0.60 7.09 2.43
C THR A 234 -0.95 5.64 2.71
N ILE A 235 -1.85 5.10 1.92
CA ILE A 235 -2.10 3.66 1.85
C ILE A 235 -1.63 3.18 0.47
N THR A 236 -0.88 2.09 0.44
CA THR A 236 -0.52 1.38 -0.79
C THR A 236 -1.18 0.01 -0.76
N GLU A 237 -1.96 -0.28 -1.78
CA GLU A 237 -2.75 -1.51 -1.87
C GLU A 237 -2.32 -2.35 -3.07
N MET A 238 -2.75 -3.62 -3.08
CA MET A 238 -2.37 -4.60 -4.09
C MET A 238 -0.85 -4.68 -4.31
N ALA A 239 -0.05 -4.62 -3.23
CA ALA A 239 1.36 -5.00 -3.30
C ALA A 239 1.48 -6.53 -3.45
N TYR A 240 2.61 -7.01 -3.93
CA TYR A 240 2.96 -8.44 -3.88
C TYR A 240 4.37 -8.60 -3.34
N ILE A 241 4.47 -9.26 -2.20
CA ILE A 241 5.73 -9.49 -1.51
C ILE A 241 6.13 -10.96 -1.72
N ASP A 242 7.14 -11.20 -2.57
CA ASP A 242 7.65 -12.54 -2.83
C ASP A 242 8.07 -13.24 -1.53
N GLU A 243 7.87 -14.56 -1.43
CA GLU A 243 8.21 -15.36 -0.25
C GLU A 243 9.70 -15.33 0.09
N GLN A 244 10.57 -15.06 -0.89
CA GLN A 244 12.01 -14.93 -0.68
C GLN A 244 12.38 -13.65 0.10
N ILE A 245 11.49 -12.67 0.18
CA ILE A 245 11.69 -11.46 0.98
C ILE A 245 11.25 -11.80 2.40
N VAL A 246 12.22 -11.92 3.31
CA VAL A 246 11.97 -12.33 4.69
C VAL A 246 11.39 -11.18 5.52
N ASP A 247 10.59 -11.50 6.53
CA ASP A 247 10.10 -10.49 7.47
C ASP A 247 11.28 -9.82 8.19
N GLY A 248 11.15 -8.53 8.45
CA GLY A 248 12.20 -7.76 9.12
C GLY A 248 12.24 -6.30 8.75
N PHE A 249 13.34 -5.65 9.12
CA PHE A 249 13.56 -4.23 8.91
C PHE A 249 14.22 -3.95 7.56
N TYR A 250 13.63 -2.98 6.85
CA TYR A 250 14.06 -2.48 5.54
C TYR A 250 14.02 -0.95 5.51
N PHE A 251 14.54 -0.38 4.43
CA PHE A 251 14.18 0.96 4.01
C PHE A 251 13.33 0.90 2.75
N LEU A 252 12.22 1.61 2.78
CA LEU A 252 11.28 1.73 1.67
C LEU A 252 11.66 2.93 0.79
N ASN A 253 11.67 2.72 -0.52
CA ASN A 253 11.52 3.78 -1.50
C ASN A 253 10.13 3.70 -2.10
N LEU A 254 9.32 4.70 -1.85
CA LEU A 254 7.95 4.82 -2.35
C LEU A 254 7.84 6.13 -3.13
N GLN A 255 7.78 6.03 -4.46
CA GLN A 255 7.62 7.17 -5.34
C GLN A 255 6.42 6.95 -6.25
N MET A 256 5.67 8.00 -6.49
CA MET A 256 4.50 8.02 -7.35
C MET A 256 4.68 9.03 -8.47
N PRO A 257 4.03 8.85 -9.65
CA PRO A 257 3.95 9.89 -10.65
C PRO A 257 3.18 11.11 -10.09
N ALA A 258 3.59 12.30 -10.49
CA ALA A 258 2.98 13.55 -10.02
C ALA A 258 1.61 13.78 -10.70
N PHE A 259 0.64 12.93 -10.38
CA PHE A 259 -0.74 13.07 -10.84
C PHE A 259 -1.52 13.95 -9.87
N ILE A 260 -2.23 14.95 -10.39
CA ILE A 260 -3.21 15.71 -9.62
C ILE A 260 -4.48 14.84 -9.52
N ASN A 261 -4.41 13.85 -8.66
CA ASN A 261 -5.44 12.85 -8.42
C ASN A 261 -5.30 12.30 -6.99
N ASP A 262 -6.31 11.59 -6.52
CA ASP A 262 -6.34 10.94 -5.20
C ASP A 262 -5.35 9.77 -5.08
N ALA A 263 -5.09 9.07 -6.18
CA ALA A 263 -4.22 7.92 -6.25
C ALA A 263 -3.44 7.84 -7.56
N ALA A 264 -2.37 7.06 -7.54
CA ALA A 264 -1.59 6.74 -8.73
C ALA A 264 -0.99 5.32 -8.63
N PRO A 265 -0.72 4.65 -9.75
CA PRO A 265 0.11 3.47 -9.76
C PRO A 265 1.45 3.76 -9.09
N SER A 266 1.93 2.84 -8.25
CA SER A 266 3.18 3.01 -7.53
C SER A 266 4.08 1.79 -7.68
N ARG A 267 5.37 2.00 -7.43
CA ARG A 267 6.37 0.93 -7.43
C ARG A 267 7.18 0.96 -6.14
N PRO A 268 6.62 0.50 -5.02
CA PRO A 268 7.36 0.42 -3.77
C PRO A 268 8.51 -0.58 -3.89
N VAL A 269 9.68 -0.18 -3.34
CA VAL A 269 10.91 -0.96 -3.36
C VAL A 269 11.51 -1.01 -1.97
N LEU A 270 11.78 -2.22 -1.48
CA LEU A 270 12.44 -2.45 -0.21
C LEU A 270 13.95 -2.64 -0.41
N TYR A 271 14.73 -2.04 0.47
CA TYR A 271 16.17 -2.19 0.55
C TYR A 271 16.57 -2.78 1.89
N SER A 272 17.30 -3.90 1.89
CA SER A 272 17.78 -4.50 3.11
C SER A 272 18.76 -3.59 3.85
N ALA A 273 18.70 -3.61 5.17
CA ALA A 273 19.55 -2.79 6.02
C ALA A 273 20.13 -3.60 7.17
N GLN A 274 21.30 -3.23 7.60
CA GLN A 274 21.97 -3.81 8.77
C GLN A 274 22.32 -2.71 9.76
N ARG A 275 21.99 -2.91 11.02
CA ARG A 275 22.41 -2.02 12.09
C ARG A 275 23.92 -2.11 12.26
N VAL A 276 24.58 -0.97 12.25
CA VAL A 276 26.02 -0.90 12.54
C VAL A 276 26.19 -1.09 14.04
N ASN A 277 26.84 -2.18 14.43
CA ASN A 277 27.22 -2.34 15.84
C ASN A 277 28.33 -1.33 16.14
N GLU A 278 28.09 -0.42 17.06
CA GLU A 278 29.16 0.41 17.63
C GLU A 278 30.19 -0.54 18.22
N GLN A 279 31.39 -0.57 17.62
CA GLN A 279 32.52 -1.18 18.32
C GLN A 279 32.78 -0.30 19.54
N PRO A 280 32.89 -0.84 20.76
CA PRO A 280 33.27 -0.03 21.90
C PRO A 280 34.60 0.64 21.56
N LEU A 281 34.64 1.97 21.68
CA LEU A 281 35.90 2.74 21.58
C LEU A 281 36.93 2.05 22.47
N LYS A 282 37.96 1.47 21.86
CA LYS A 282 39.12 0.98 22.62
C LYS A 282 39.75 2.21 23.24
N THR A 283 39.45 2.43 24.52
CA THR A 283 40.18 3.39 25.39
C THR A 283 41.58 2.90 25.64
#